data_f1a76e24b22d4cb59030407b0d8c7dcc
#
_entry.id   f1a76e24b22d4cb59030407b0d8c7dcc
#
_cell.length_a   1.000
_cell.length_b   1.000
_cell.length_c   1.000
_cell.angle_alpha   90.00
_cell.angle_beta   90.00
_cell.angle_gamma   90.00
#
_symmetry.space_group_name_H-M   'P 1'
#
loop_
_entity.id
_entity.type
_entity.pdbx_description
1 polymer ?
#
loop_
_entity_poly.entity_id
_entity_poly.type
_entity_poly.pdbx_seq_one_letter_code
_entity_poly.pdbx_strand_id
1 'polypeptide(L)'
;MPSVIRASKIGDAAIIKSIIKILNNEGIKVISSIFYNPELSLKKGNYTKLKPNKKDLISIRKGKFFFNKTKNLDHIQALVVKGDKILAKEGKEGTKKMLSTLKKKSDGILIKLPKKKQDLRMDLPTIGLQTFKDAKKYGLRGVVLQSKKNIFLDKLNCIKFANKNNIFINIIWKKYSYSQASLLETS
;
A
#
# COMPACT_ATOMS: atom_id res chain seq x y z
N MET A 1 -30.34 -9.43 4.95
CA MET A 1 -30.37 -8.04 4.42
C MET A 1 -30.27 -6.94 5.50
N PRO A 2 -30.94 -6.96 6.67
CA PRO A 2 -30.83 -5.87 7.66
C PRO A 2 -29.42 -5.64 8.22
N SER A 3 -28.59 -6.68 8.30
CA SER A 3 -27.21 -6.57 8.81
C SER A 3 -26.27 -5.81 7.89
N VAL A 4 -26.41 -5.95 6.56
CA VAL A 4 -25.59 -5.23 5.57
C VAL A 4 -25.97 -3.75 5.52
N ILE A 5 -27.28 -3.43 5.62
CA ILE A 5 -27.77 -2.05 5.67
C ILE A 5 -27.28 -1.33 6.93
N ARG A 6 -27.24 -1.99 8.10
CA ARG A 6 -26.63 -1.42 9.32
C ARG A 6 -25.12 -1.23 9.15
N ALA A 7 -24.43 -2.19 8.51
CA ALA A 7 -22.99 -2.12 8.29
C ALA A 7 -22.60 -0.98 7.32
N SER A 8 -23.44 -0.63 6.35
CA SER A 8 -23.17 0.48 5.40
C SER A 8 -23.01 1.84 6.10
N LYS A 9 -23.70 2.04 7.22
CA LYS A 9 -23.57 3.24 8.05
C LYS A 9 -22.24 3.34 8.81
N ILE A 10 -21.53 2.18 8.97
CA ILE A 10 -20.28 2.07 9.74
C ILE A 10 -19.07 2.20 8.81
N GLY A 11 -19.21 1.79 7.52
CA GLY A 11 -18.16 1.87 6.51
C GLY A 11 -17.83 0.52 5.84
N ASP A 12 -17.01 0.58 4.79
CA ASP A 12 -16.73 -0.53 3.88
C ASP A 12 -16.24 -1.81 4.58
N ALA A 13 -15.38 -1.67 5.59
CA ALA A 13 -14.87 -2.81 6.35
C ALA A 13 -15.96 -3.57 7.10
N ALA A 14 -17.01 -2.88 7.56
CA ALA A 14 -18.15 -3.50 8.23
C ALA A 14 -19.05 -4.21 7.23
N ILE A 15 -19.25 -3.63 6.05
CA ILE A 15 -19.98 -4.27 4.94
C ILE A 15 -19.31 -5.58 4.56
N ILE A 16 -18.00 -5.55 4.30
CA ILE A 16 -17.21 -6.74 3.93
C ILE A 16 -17.33 -7.84 4.98
N LYS A 17 -17.20 -7.51 6.27
CA LYS A 17 -17.37 -8.48 7.37
C LYS A 17 -18.75 -9.08 7.40
N SER A 18 -19.80 -8.28 7.16
CA SER A 18 -21.19 -8.76 7.13
C SER A 18 -21.42 -9.71 5.96
N ILE A 19 -20.88 -9.40 4.78
CA ILE A 19 -20.96 -10.27 3.60
C ILE A 19 -20.24 -11.60 3.87
N ILE A 20 -19.03 -11.56 4.41
CA ILE A 20 -18.25 -12.76 4.75
C ILE A 20 -19.04 -13.63 5.75
N LYS A 21 -19.68 -13.01 6.75
CA LYS A 21 -20.50 -13.76 7.73
C LYS A 21 -21.69 -14.45 7.07
N ILE A 22 -22.38 -13.77 6.17
CA ILE A 22 -23.51 -14.35 5.42
C ILE A 22 -23.02 -15.55 4.60
N LEU A 23 -21.97 -15.38 3.80
CA LEU A 23 -21.42 -16.45 2.98
C LEU A 23 -20.98 -17.67 3.82
N ASN A 24 -20.31 -17.43 4.96
CA ASN A 24 -19.89 -18.51 5.85
C ASN A 24 -21.09 -19.25 6.47
N ASN A 25 -22.20 -18.56 6.78
CA ASN A 25 -23.42 -19.19 7.29
C ASN A 25 -24.10 -20.12 6.25
N GLU A 26 -23.92 -19.78 4.96
CA GLU A 26 -24.36 -20.59 3.81
C GLU A 26 -23.34 -21.69 3.43
N GLY A 27 -22.33 -21.93 4.26
CA GLY A 27 -21.28 -22.93 3.99
C GLY A 27 -20.24 -22.50 2.94
N ILE A 28 -20.29 -21.25 2.46
CA ILE A 28 -19.37 -20.74 1.44
C ILE A 28 -18.13 -20.14 2.12
N LYS A 29 -16.98 -20.77 1.92
CA LYS A 29 -15.70 -20.30 2.47
C LYS A 29 -15.11 -19.19 1.62
N VAL A 30 -15.00 -17.99 2.19
CA VAL A 30 -14.31 -16.85 1.54
C VAL A 30 -12.81 -16.97 1.72
N ILE A 31 -12.08 -16.95 0.60
CA ILE A 31 -10.62 -17.03 0.55
C ILE A 31 -10.05 -15.82 -0.20
N SER A 32 -8.76 -15.54 0.03
CA SER A 32 -8.08 -14.44 -0.66
C SER A 32 -7.79 -14.81 -2.12
N SER A 33 -7.98 -13.85 -3.03
CA SER A 33 -7.64 -14.00 -4.46
C SER A 33 -6.18 -14.40 -4.69
N ILE A 34 -5.26 -13.93 -3.85
CA ILE A 34 -3.82 -14.26 -3.94
C ILE A 34 -3.51 -15.67 -3.45
N PHE A 35 -4.46 -16.40 -2.86
CA PHE A 35 -4.26 -17.79 -2.45
C PHE A 35 -4.11 -18.71 -3.67
N TYR A 36 -5.01 -18.58 -4.64
CA TYR A 36 -4.95 -19.34 -5.89
C TYR A 36 -4.14 -18.64 -7.00
N ASN A 37 -3.97 -17.32 -6.89
CA ASN A 37 -3.25 -16.53 -7.88
C ASN A 37 -2.10 -15.77 -7.20
N PRO A 38 -1.07 -16.47 -6.70
CA PRO A 38 0.05 -15.85 -5.97
C PRO A 38 0.85 -14.87 -6.82
N GLU A 39 0.78 -14.98 -8.14
CA GLU A 39 1.41 -14.08 -9.11
C GLU A 39 0.77 -12.67 -9.10
N LEU A 40 -0.44 -12.52 -8.60
CA LEU A 40 -1.07 -11.21 -8.39
C LEU A 40 -0.42 -10.40 -7.29
N SER A 41 0.46 -11.00 -6.49
CA SER A 41 1.17 -10.29 -5.43
C SER A 41 2.69 -10.38 -5.61
N LEU A 42 3.39 -9.35 -5.16
CA LEU A 42 4.85 -9.33 -5.23
C LEU A 42 5.47 -9.82 -3.91
N LYS A 43 6.55 -10.60 -4.03
CA LYS A 43 7.42 -10.98 -2.92
C LYS A 43 8.33 -9.80 -2.53
N LYS A 44 9.00 -9.88 -1.37
CA LYS A 44 10.00 -8.88 -0.95
C LYS A 44 11.08 -8.72 -2.01
N GLY A 45 11.44 -7.46 -2.32
CA GLY A 45 12.52 -7.15 -3.27
C GLY A 45 12.32 -5.81 -3.96
N ASN A 46 13.28 -5.48 -4.80
CA ASN A 46 13.21 -4.38 -5.75
C ASN A 46 12.88 -4.94 -7.13
N TYR A 47 11.95 -4.29 -7.84
CA TYR A 47 11.44 -4.78 -9.13
C TYR A 47 11.82 -3.87 -10.30
N THR A 48 12.58 -2.81 -10.03
CA THR A 48 13.00 -1.80 -11.00
C THR A 48 14.52 -1.63 -10.99
N LYS A 49 15.07 -1.07 -12.09
CA LYS A 49 16.50 -0.72 -12.19
C LYS A 49 16.89 0.28 -11.10
N LEU A 50 16.08 1.35 -10.93
CA LEU A 50 16.25 2.26 -9.82
C LEU A 50 15.89 1.58 -8.51
N LYS A 51 16.74 1.73 -7.49
CA LYS A 51 16.54 1.22 -6.13
C LYS A 51 16.42 2.38 -5.14
N PRO A 52 15.78 2.18 -3.97
CA PRO A 52 15.76 3.19 -2.91
C PRO A 52 17.19 3.54 -2.47
N ASN A 53 17.51 4.82 -2.37
CA ASN A 53 18.75 5.31 -1.77
C ASN A 53 18.62 5.52 -0.24
N LYS A 54 19.66 6.00 0.44
CA LYS A 54 19.67 6.24 1.90
C LYS A 54 18.53 7.18 2.33
N LYS A 55 18.27 8.27 1.58
CA LYS A 55 17.16 9.22 1.85
C LYS A 55 15.79 8.58 1.66
N ASP A 56 15.64 7.75 0.63
CA ASP A 56 14.41 7.01 0.35
C ASP A 56 14.11 6.01 1.50
N LEU A 57 15.13 5.34 2.05
CA LEU A 57 14.98 4.43 3.18
C LEU A 57 14.50 5.15 4.46
N ILE A 58 14.91 6.40 4.69
CA ILE A 58 14.39 7.24 5.78
C ILE A 58 12.89 7.47 5.59
N SER A 59 12.46 7.85 4.37
CA SER A 59 11.05 8.03 4.04
C SER A 59 10.23 6.76 4.25
N ILE A 60 10.76 5.60 3.83
CA ILE A 60 10.11 4.30 4.00
C ILE A 60 9.97 3.96 5.50
N ARG A 61 11.02 4.17 6.31
CA ARG A 61 10.96 3.98 7.77
C ARG A 61 9.91 4.88 8.41
N LYS A 62 9.87 6.16 8.05
CA LYS A 62 8.87 7.12 8.55
C LYS A 62 7.44 6.67 8.25
N GLY A 63 7.17 6.26 7.01
CA GLY A 63 5.85 5.77 6.62
C GLY A 63 5.44 4.50 7.38
N LYS A 64 6.36 3.52 7.51
CA LYS A 64 6.11 2.32 8.33
C LYS A 64 5.80 2.65 9.78
N PHE A 65 6.58 3.55 10.38
CA PHE A 65 6.37 4.00 11.75
C PHE A 65 4.98 4.63 11.93
N PHE A 66 4.57 5.48 10.98
CA PHE A 66 3.23 6.06 10.97
C PHE A 66 2.15 4.97 10.97
N PHE A 67 2.19 4.02 10.04
CA PHE A 67 1.22 2.92 9.98
C PHE A 67 1.22 2.03 11.22
N ASN A 68 2.36 1.91 11.94
CA ASN A 68 2.44 1.14 13.17
C ASN A 68 1.85 1.87 14.38
N LYS A 69 2.09 3.19 14.50
CA LYS A 69 1.58 4.00 15.62
C LYS A 69 0.09 4.32 15.53
N THR A 70 -0.43 4.51 14.33
CA THR A 70 -1.83 4.93 14.12
C THR A 70 -2.79 3.76 14.25
N LYS A 71 -3.11 3.40 15.51
CA LYS A 71 -4.06 2.31 15.81
C LYS A 71 -5.50 2.63 15.38
N ASN A 72 -5.88 3.92 15.34
CA ASN A 72 -7.26 4.37 15.16
C ASN A 72 -7.58 4.93 13.77
N LEU A 73 -6.62 4.96 12.84
CA LEU A 73 -6.84 5.46 11.48
C LEU A 73 -7.13 4.31 10.51
N ASP A 74 -8.25 3.64 10.72
CA ASP A 74 -8.65 2.47 9.91
C ASP A 74 -9.01 2.81 8.44
N HIS A 75 -8.96 4.10 8.05
CA HIS A 75 -9.24 4.56 6.70
C HIS A 75 -8.00 4.88 5.87
N ILE A 76 -6.81 4.97 6.49
CA ILE A 76 -5.57 5.31 5.78
C ILE A 76 -4.87 4.04 5.30
N GLN A 77 -4.71 3.92 3.99
CA GLN A 77 -4.01 2.81 3.32
C GLN A 77 -2.79 3.31 2.53
N ALA A 78 -2.71 4.61 2.24
CA ALA A 78 -1.61 5.20 1.50
C ALA A 78 -1.11 6.51 2.12
N LEU A 79 0.19 6.74 1.99
CA LEU A 79 0.90 7.95 2.39
C LEU A 79 1.87 8.36 1.29
N VAL A 80 2.13 9.66 1.16
CA VAL A 80 3.32 10.14 0.46
C VAL A 80 4.27 10.74 1.49
N VAL A 81 5.51 10.27 1.49
CA VAL A 81 6.54 10.64 2.46
C VAL A 81 7.81 11.09 1.75
N LYS A 82 8.47 12.15 2.24
CA LYS A 82 9.78 12.62 1.80
C LYS A 82 10.65 12.90 3.03
N GLY A 83 11.76 12.16 3.16
CA GLY A 83 12.58 12.20 4.36
C GLY A 83 11.77 11.79 5.60
N ASP A 84 11.71 12.67 6.58
CA ASP A 84 10.93 12.52 7.81
C ASP A 84 9.53 13.17 7.75
N LYS A 85 9.17 13.80 6.62
CA LYS A 85 7.90 14.54 6.45
C LYS A 85 6.87 13.72 5.69
N ILE A 86 5.65 13.69 6.22
CA ILE A 86 4.48 13.15 5.51
C ILE A 86 3.91 14.28 4.66
N LEU A 87 3.97 14.15 3.33
CA LEU A 87 3.48 15.15 2.39
C LEU A 87 1.97 15.05 2.16
N ALA A 88 1.43 13.83 2.17
CA ALA A 88 0.00 13.59 2.00
C ALA A 88 -0.42 12.28 2.68
N LYS A 89 -1.67 12.25 3.14
CA LYS A 89 -2.33 11.08 3.74
C LYS A 89 -3.61 10.77 2.97
N GLU A 90 -3.87 9.50 2.71
CA GLU A 90 -5.10 9.08 2.08
C GLU A 90 -6.30 9.37 2.97
N GLY A 91 -7.34 9.93 2.39
CA GLY A 91 -8.64 10.14 3.00
C GLY A 91 -9.68 9.16 2.43
N LYS A 92 -10.95 9.41 2.73
CA LYS A 92 -12.09 8.62 2.23
C LYS A 92 -12.20 8.62 0.70
N GLU A 93 -11.70 9.65 0.04
CA GLU A 93 -11.72 9.81 -1.42
C GLU A 93 -10.63 9.00 -2.16
N GLY A 94 -9.78 8.28 -1.42
CA GLY A 94 -8.82 7.34 -1.95
C GLY A 94 -7.49 7.94 -2.44
N THR A 95 -6.62 7.05 -2.93
CA THR A 95 -5.22 7.36 -3.30
C THR A 95 -5.13 8.42 -4.41
N LYS A 96 -6.02 8.38 -5.43
CA LYS A 96 -6.00 9.33 -6.57
C LYS A 96 -6.20 10.77 -6.09
N LYS A 97 -7.20 11.00 -5.23
CA LYS A 97 -7.46 12.32 -4.65
C LYS A 97 -6.29 12.78 -3.76
N MET A 98 -5.76 11.90 -2.92
CA MET A 98 -4.57 12.20 -2.13
C MET A 98 -3.41 12.67 -3.02
N LEU A 99 -3.11 11.96 -4.10
CA LEU A 99 -2.03 12.33 -5.00
C LEU A 99 -2.29 13.68 -5.68
N SER A 100 -3.56 14.03 -5.97
CA SER A 100 -3.91 15.32 -6.58
C SER A 100 -3.64 16.54 -5.68
N THR A 101 -3.47 16.34 -4.37
CA THR A 101 -3.11 17.43 -3.44
C THR A 101 -1.61 17.75 -3.43
N LEU A 102 -0.80 16.92 -4.07
CA LEU A 102 0.66 17.11 -4.12
C LEU A 102 1.04 18.22 -5.10
N LYS A 103 2.05 18.99 -4.73
CA LYS A 103 2.72 19.89 -5.67
C LYS A 103 3.44 19.05 -6.75
N LYS A 104 3.53 19.56 -7.98
CA LYS A 104 4.35 18.96 -9.04
C LYS A 104 5.79 18.84 -8.55
N LYS A 105 6.48 17.73 -8.93
CA LYS A 105 7.86 17.42 -8.49
C LYS A 105 8.00 17.29 -6.97
N SER A 106 7.06 16.60 -6.33
CA SER A 106 7.07 16.39 -4.87
C SER A 106 8.29 15.63 -4.38
N ASP A 107 8.91 14.80 -5.24
CA ASP A 107 10.06 13.95 -4.93
C ASP A 107 9.83 13.04 -3.70
N GLY A 108 8.59 12.70 -3.47
CA GLY A 108 8.15 11.84 -2.38
C GLY A 108 8.06 10.37 -2.79
N ILE A 109 7.77 9.52 -1.83
CA ILE A 109 7.55 8.08 -2.01
C ILE A 109 6.12 7.74 -1.63
N LEU A 110 5.39 7.09 -2.54
CA LEU A 110 4.09 6.51 -2.23
C LEU A 110 4.29 5.22 -1.46
N ILE A 111 3.77 5.16 -0.24
CA ILE A 111 3.79 3.96 0.60
C ILE A 111 2.34 3.50 0.76
N LYS A 112 2.02 2.32 0.22
CA LYS A 112 0.67 1.74 0.31
C LYS A 112 0.72 0.40 1.04
N LEU A 113 0.15 0.38 2.26
CA LEU A 113 0.14 -0.78 3.15
C LEU A 113 -1.30 -1.13 3.54
N PRO A 114 -1.59 -2.41 3.84
CA PRO A 114 -2.92 -2.77 4.30
C PRO A 114 -3.23 -2.12 5.65
N LYS A 115 -4.48 -1.74 5.84
CA LYS A 115 -5.02 -1.27 7.11
C LYS A 115 -4.94 -2.38 8.17
N LYS A 116 -4.82 -2.02 9.45
CA LYS A 116 -4.64 -3.02 10.53
C LYS A 116 -5.81 -4.00 10.66
N LYS A 117 -7.03 -3.51 10.49
CA LYS A 117 -8.28 -4.28 10.63
C LYS A 117 -8.88 -4.71 9.30
N GLN A 118 -8.14 -4.54 8.18
CA GLN A 118 -8.59 -4.91 6.85
C GLN A 118 -8.70 -6.43 6.71
N ASP A 119 -9.82 -6.90 6.18
CA ASP A 119 -9.96 -8.31 5.86
C ASP A 119 -9.30 -8.58 4.50
N LEU A 120 -8.09 -9.15 4.57
CA LEU A 120 -7.27 -9.40 3.40
C LEU A 120 -7.78 -10.53 2.49
N ARG A 121 -8.91 -11.15 2.84
CA ARG A 121 -9.57 -12.11 1.94
C ARG A 121 -10.29 -11.40 0.81
N MET A 122 -10.92 -10.25 1.09
CA MET A 122 -11.70 -9.49 0.11
C MET A 122 -11.14 -8.10 -0.21
N ASP A 123 -10.41 -7.48 0.73
CA ASP A 123 -9.92 -6.11 0.59
C ASP A 123 -8.39 -6.08 0.68
N LEU A 124 -7.74 -6.04 -0.49
CA LEU A 124 -6.28 -5.94 -0.61
C LEU A 124 -5.89 -4.61 -1.26
N PRO A 125 -4.82 -3.95 -0.76
CA PRO A 125 -4.27 -2.79 -1.44
C PRO A 125 -3.95 -3.13 -2.90
N THR A 126 -4.69 -2.53 -3.82
CA THR A 126 -4.51 -2.78 -5.25
C THR A 126 -3.72 -1.65 -5.89
N ILE A 127 -2.83 -2.00 -6.80
CA ILE A 127 -2.01 -1.09 -7.59
C ILE A 127 -1.94 -1.56 -9.04
N GLY A 128 -1.87 -0.63 -9.97
CA GLY A 128 -1.78 -0.90 -11.39
C GLY A 128 -1.15 0.27 -12.14
N LEU A 129 -1.12 0.22 -13.47
CA LEU A 129 -0.44 1.19 -14.33
C LEU A 129 -0.88 2.63 -14.07
N GLN A 130 -2.16 2.87 -13.75
CA GLN A 130 -2.65 4.21 -13.45
C GLN A 130 -1.94 4.83 -12.22
N THR A 131 -1.65 4.04 -11.18
CA THR A 131 -0.91 4.53 -10.02
C THR A 131 0.50 5.03 -10.40
N PHE A 132 1.16 4.35 -11.34
CA PHE A 132 2.49 4.78 -11.82
C PHE A 132 2.42 6.01 -12.72
N LYS A 133 1.36 6.15 -13.52
CA LYS A 133 1.09 7.38 -14.30
C LYS A 133 0.89 8.57 -13.36
N ASP A 134 0.11 8.39 -12.29
CA ASP A 134 -0.11 9.42 -11.29
C ASP A 134 1.19 9.71 -10.50
N ALA A 135 1.96 8.69 -10.14
CA ALA A 135 3.27 8.86 -9.50
C ALA A 135 4.21 9.71 -10.36
N LYS A 136 4.29 9.45 -11.69
CA LYS A 136 5.06 10.28 -12.63
C LYS A 136 4.54 11.72 -12.66
N LYS A 137 3.21 11.90 -12.80
CA LYS A 137 2.56 13.22 -12.89
C LYS A 137 2.94 14.13 -11.72
N TYR A 138 3.02 13.57 -10.51
CA TYR A 138 3.34 14.31 -9.29
C TYR A 138 4.82 14.21 -8.88
N GLY A 139 5.67 13.64 -9.73
CA GLY A 139 7.12 13.56 -9.54
C GLY A 139 7.54 12.71 -8.35
N LEU A 140 6.84 11.59 -8.11
CA LEU A 140 7.22 10.63 -7.07
C LEU A 140 8.45 9.81 -7.50
N ARG A 141 9.34 9.56 -6.55
CA ARG A 141 10.55 8.75 -6.77
C ARG A 141 10.30 7.25 -6.73
N GLY A 142 9.27 6.82 -6.02
CA GLY A 142 9.04 5.40 -5.85
C GLY A 142 7.69 5.03 -5.25
N VAL A 143 7.41 3.74 -5.35
CA VAL A 143 6.22 3.10 -4.80
C VAL A 143 6.64 1.93 -3.92
N VAL A 144 6.11 1.89 -2.70
CA VAL A 144 6.42 0.88 -1.70
C VAL A 144 5.15 0.14 -1.29
N LEU A 145 5.20 -1.20 -1.32
CA LEU A 145 4.10 -2.09 -0.95
C LEU A 145 4.55 -3.12 0.08
N GLN A 146 3.58 -3.78 0.73
CA GLN A 146 3.86 -4.91 1.62
C GLN A 146 3.84 -6.24 0.86
N SER A 147 4.85 -7.07 1.08
CA SER A 147 4.96 -8.41 0.49
C SER A 147 3.74 -9.27 0.82
N LYS A 148 3.22 -9.98 -0.19
CA LYS A 148 2.09 -10.91 -0.09
C LYS A 148 0.80 -10.30 0.47
N LYS A 149 0.67 -8.97 0.45
CA LYS A 149 -0.49 -8.24 0.98
C LYS A 149 -0.89 -7.08 0.08
N ASN A 150 -0.83 -7.32 -1.22
CA ASN A 150 -1.21 -6.38 -2.26
C ASN A 150 -1.68 -7.16 -3.50
N ILE A 151 -2.50 -6.53 -4.32
CA ILE A 151 -2.79 -6.96 -5.68
C ILE A 151 -2.03 -6.03 -6.62
N PHE A 152 -1.21 -6.62 -7.49
CA PHE A 152 -0.42 -5.91 -8.47
C PHE A 152 -0.91 -6.26 -9.88
N LEU A 153 -1.73 -5.40 -10.43
CA LEU A 153 -2.32 -5.59 -11.76
C LEU A 153 -1.31 -5.20 -12.84
N ASP A 154 -1.28 -5.98 -13.93
CA ASP A 154 -0.45 -5.72 -15.11
C ASP A 154 1.03 -5.44 -14.75
N LYS A 155 1.59 -6.34 -13.99
CA LYS A 155 2.93 -6.22 -13.39
C LYS A 155 4.01 -5.85 -14.40
N LEU A 156 4.02 -6.49 -15.57
CA LEU A 156 5.06 -6.26 -16.58
C LEU A 156 5.04 -4.83 -17.13
N ASN A 157 3.85 -4.32 -17.47
CA ASN A 157 3.71 -2.94 -17.98
C ASN A 157 3.97 -1.91 -16.88
N CYS A 158 3.58 -2.19 -15.64
CA CYS A 158 3.93 -1.34 -14.51
C CYS A 158 5.44 -1.23 -14.31
N ILE A 159 6.17 -2.34 -14.33
CA ILE A 159 7.64 -2.37 -14.19
C ILE A 159 8.32 -1.66 -15.38
N LYS A 160 7.88 -1.94 -16.61
CA LYS A 160 8.39 -1.25 -17.81
C LYS A 160 8.19 0.25 -17.70
N PHE A 161 6.99 0.70 -17.34
CA PHE A 161 6.67 2.12 -17.18
C PHE A 161 7.50 2.77 -16.05
N ALA A 162 7.61 2.11 -14.91
CA ALA A 162 8.39 2.59 -13.77
C ALA A 162 9.87 2.74 -14.13
N ASN A 163 10.47 1.77 -14.82
CA ASN A 163 11.86 1.84 -15.30
C ASN A 163 12.07 3.00 -16.29
N LYS A 164 11.14 3.17 -17.25
CA LYS A 164 11.21 4.28 -18.24
C LYS A 164 11.15 5.66 -17.58
N ASN A 165 10.50 5.76 -16.41
CA ASN A 165 10.26 7.04 -15.75
C ASN A 165 11.07 7.21 -14.44
N ASN A 166 12.09 6.37 -14.21
CA ASN A 166 12.94 6.42 -13.02
C ASN A 166 12.14 6.40 -11.70
N ILE A 167 11.12 5.53 -11.63
CA ILE A 167 10.34 5.29 -10.42
C ILE A 167 10.73 3.93 -9.88
N PHE A 168 11.18 3.84 -8.63
CA PHE A 168 11.46 2.52 -8.04
C PHE A 168 10.19 1.83 -7.53
N ILE A 169 10.20 0.49 -7.55
CA ILE A 169 9.18 -0.38 -6.94
C ILE A 169 9.88 -1.22 -5.89
N ASN A 170 9.56 -0.98 -4.62
CA ASN A 170 10.15 -1.70 -3.50
C ASN A 170 9.08 -2.40 -2.67
N ILE A 171 9.24 -3.70 -2.48
CA ILE A 171 8.32 -4.52 -1.70
C ILE A 171 8.97 -4.90 -0.39
N ILE A 172 8.35 -4.53 0.73
CA ILE A 172 8.90 -4.66 2.08
C ILE A 172 8.18 -5.72 2.91
N TRP A 173 8.87 -6.27 3.94
CA TRP A 173 8.23 -7.09 4.97
C TRP A 173 7.51 -6.24 6.02
N LYS A 174 6.53 -6.85 6.72
CA LYS A 174 5.83 -6.21 7.85
C LYS A 174 6.77 -5.96 9.04
N LYS A 175 7.69 -6.89 9.36
CA LYS A 175 8.65 -6.78 10.46
C LYS A 175 9.94 -6.10 9.99
N TYR A 176 10.23 -4.92 10.51
CA TYR A 176 11.58 -4.51 10.87
C TYR A 176 11.64 -4.66 12.40
N SER A 177 12.41 -5.63 12.87
CA SER A 177 12.86 -5.61 14.25
C SER A 177 13.84 -4.43 14.40
N TYR A 178 13.78 -3.75 15.51
CA TYR A 178 14.70 -2.65 15.86
C TYR A 178 16.19 -3.07 15.83
N SER A 179 16.49 -4.38 15.82
CA SER A 179 17.84 -4.94 15.82
C SER A 179 18.63 -4.75 14.53
N GLN A 180 18.02 -4.34 13.41
CA GLN A 180 18.75 -4.05 12.16
C GLN A 180 19.00 -2.56 11.90
N ALA A 181 18.56 -1.69 12.80
CA ALA A 181 18.82 -0.25 12.70
C ALA A 181 20.25 0.13 13.11
N SER A 182 20.90 -0.67 13.96
CA SER A 182 22.26 -0.42 14.46
C SER A 182 23.39 -0.83 13.51
N LEU A 183 23.10 -1.59 12.45
CA LEU A 183 24.13 -2.06 11.50
C LEU A 183 24.42 -1.09 10.36
N LEU A 184 23.75 0.06 10.28
CA LEU A 184 23.97 1.07 9.24
C LEU A 184 24.52 2.40 9.78
N GLU A 185 24.85 2.46 11.07
CA GLU A 185 25.50 3.63 11.68
C GLU A 185 27.04 3.50 11.75
N THR A 186 27.58 2.35 11.33
CA THR A 186 29.04 2.10 11.25
C THR A 186 29.43 1.60 9.87
N SER A 187 29.40 2.48 8.88
CA SER A 187 30.15 2.33 7.61
C SER A 187 30.20 3.66 6.88
#